data_693bf4fa67f6fccb1e15a60b641ff774
#
_entry.id   693bf4fa67f6fccb1e15a60b641ff774
#
_cell.length_a   1.000
_cell.length_b   1.000
_cell.length_c   1.000
_cell.angle_alpha   90.00
_cell.angle_beta   90.00
_cell.angle_gamma   90.00
#
_symmetry.space_group_name_H-M   'P 1'
#
loop_
_entity.id
_entity.type
_entity.pdbx_description
1 polymer ?
#
loop_
_entity_poly.entity_id
_entity_poly.type
_entity_poly.pdbx_seq_one_letter_code
_entity_poly.pdbx_strand_id
1 'polypeptide(L)'
;MNFSTTLATCLALTLAVNAQEQKVACPAGKVINLLRDMHFQNGFEINAPKPGKHVAMGVFQPPAATDKPAWRLCQWNSAFDLSLSKPDILDVHAIRIANEAKSVTISSNSPSNDLILALDSRPEYKGKVRTKGQAWPHLLVEQTVQPIVLFKDASRISFTIEALLLTNECFKLEGYTRNLHTAQFPMTFIVQNRNKQSKGFGDFIWFCVPLYDERKPFSDLYAAKDTADPSAKMIYSPPSKTFSPQTLHDGVWVTFSHPNLYPLFSEAIALAQKRGYLRESPDMKDFAISSVNIGWEVTGINNVAIQIRNLDIEVDTKQQAPRP
;
A
#
# COMPACT_ATOMS: atom_id res chain seq x y z
N MET A 1 37.85 14.95 -9.96
CA MET A 1 36.54 15.60 -9.86
C MET A 1 35.58 14.60 -9.23
N ASN A 2 35.36 14.75 -7.91
CA ASN A 2 34.52 13.83 -7.14
C ASN A 2 33.06 14.23 -7.30
N PHE A 3 32.29 13.41 -7.97
CA PHE A 3 30.82 13.53 -7.99
C PHE A 3 30.26 12.93 -6.69
N SER A 4 29.89 13.78 -5.78
CA SER A 4 29.10 13.43 -4.59
C SER A 4 27.67 13.17 -5.03
N THR A 5 27.29 11.91 -5.16
CA THR A 5 25.91 11.47 -5.40
C THR A 5 25.15 11.53 -4.08
N THR A 6 24.32 12.54 -3.91
CA THR A 6 23.37 12.61 -2.79
C THR A 6 22.25 11.60 -3.08
N LEU A 7 22.32 10.43 -2.46
CA LEU A 7 21.30 9.40 -2.49
C LEU A 7 20.09 9.88 -1.69
N ALA A 8 18.94 10.05 -2.35
CA ALA A 8 17.67 10.22 -1.67
C ALA A 8 17.27 8.89 -1.00
N THR A 9 17.22 8.91 0.31
CA THR A 9 17.03 7.74 1.16
C THR A 9 15.53 7.50 1.36
N CYS A 10 14.93 6.58 0.62
CA CYS A 10 13.73 5.88 1.09
C CYS A 10 14.19 4.77 2.04
N LEU A 11 14.08 4.99 3.34
CA LEU A 11 14.46 4.00 4.34
C LEU A 11 13.38 2.95 4.47
N ALA A 12 13.76 1.69 4.31
CA ALA A 12 12.94 0.53 4.64
C ALA A 12 12.40 0.62 6.07
N LEU A 13 11.13 0.25 6.21
CA LEU A 13 10.49 -0.02 7.49
C LEU A 13 11.21 -1.18 8.22
N THR A 14 12.25 -0.90 8.95
CA THR A 14 12.63 -1.77 10.06
C THR A 14 11.72 -1.45 11.22
N LEU A 15 10.56 -2.12 11.26
CA LEU A 15 9.65 -2.13 12.40
C LEU A 15 10.38 -2.74 13.61
N ALA A 16 10.98 -1.92 14.44
CA ALA A 16 11.25 -2.27 15.82
C ALA A 16 9.89 -2.25 16.57
N VAL A 17 9.09 -3.28 16.38
CA VAL A 17 7.91 -3.55 17.20
C VAL A 17 8.38 -4.28 18.44
N ASN A 18 8.73 -3.54 19.48
CA ASN A 18 8.72 -4.05 20.85
C ASN A 18 7.27 -4.03 21.35
N ALA A 19 6.46 -4.99 20.89
CA ALA A 19 5.23 -5.40 21.51
C ALA A 19 5.34 -6.89 21.79
N GLN A 20 5.05 -7.32 23.01
CA GLN A 20 4.81 -8.71 23.32
C GLN A 20 3.64 -9.19 22.46
N GLU A 21 3.95 -9.72 21.26
CA GLU A 21 2.96 -10.45 20.47
C GLU A 21 2.63 -11.73 21.25
N GLN A 22 1.50 -11.71 21.92
CA GLN A 22 0.87 -12.95 22.35
C GLN A 22 0.76 -13.85 21.12
N LYS A 23 1.27 -15.09 21.21
CA LYS A 23 1.03 -16.15 20.23
C LYS A 23 -0.47 -16.46 20.20
N VAL A 24 -1.24 -15.68 19.46
CA VAL A 24 -2.59 -16.09 19.10
C VAL A 24 -2.41 -17.20 18.07
N ALA A 25 -2.61 -18.46 18.50
CA ALA A 25 -2.62 -19.60 17.60
C ALA A 25 -3.75 -19.37 16.60
N CYS A 26 -3.44 -19.38 15.30
CA CYS A 26 -4.45 -19.28 14.25
C CYS A 26 -5.43 -20.45 14.35
N PRO A 27 -6.74 -20.22 14.51
CA PRO A 27 -7.71 -21.29 14.57
C PRO A 27 -7.74 -22.04 13.25
N ALA A 28 -7.65 -23.37 13.31
CA ALA A 28 -7.61 -24.26 12.16
C ALA A 28 -8.97 -24.33 11.45
N GLY A 29 -8.97 -24.36 10.10
CA GLY A 29 -10.17 -24.52 9.27
C GLY A 29 -11.12 -23.32 9.32
N LYS A 30 -10.60 -22.10 9.59
CA LYS A 30 -11.39 -20.87 9.67
C LYS A 30 -10.96 -19.89 8.57
N VAL A 31 -11.89 -19.03 8.17
CA VAL A 31 -11.64 -17.82 7.40
C VAL A 31 -11.25 -16.73 8.38
N ILE A 32 -10.13 -16.06 8.12
CA ILE A 32 -9.61 -14.95 8.91
C ILE A 32 -9.50 -13.73 8.01
N ASN A 33 -10.15 -12.64 8.37
CA ASN A 33 -9.87 -11.37 7.75
C ASN A 33 -8.56 -10.81 8.28
N LEU A 34 -7.66 -10.41 7.38
CA LEU A 34 -6.33 -9.89 7.74
C LEU A 34 -6.35 -8.41 8.12
N LEU A 35 -7.40 -7.70 7.74
CA LEU A 35 -7.54 -6.28 8.03
C LEU A 35 -8.56 -6.03 9.14
N ARG A 36 -8.28 -5.05 9.95
CA ARG A 36 -9.21 -4.46 10.89
C ARG A 36 -9.77 -3.18 10.28
N ASP A 37 -11.00 -2.85 10.59
CA ASP A 37 -11.64 -1.61 10.11
C ASP A 37 -11.53 -1.44 8.58
N MET A 38 -11.99 -2.45 7.84
CA MET A 38 -11.95 -2.48 6.37
C MET A 38 -12.76 -1.36 5.71
N HIS A 39 -13.64 -0.74 6.48
CA HIS A 39 -14.52 0.35 6.04
C HIS A 39 -14.05 1.71 6.52
N PHE A 40 -12.82 1.84 7.04
CA PHE A 40 -12.22 3.10 7.50
C PHE A 40 -13.08 3.88 8.53
N GLN A 41 -13.92 3.17 9.31
CA GLN A 41 -14.88 3.77 10.25
C GLN A 41 -14.19 4.54 11.38
N ASN A 42 -13.00 4.08 11.76
CA ASN A 42 -12.22 4.69 12.84
C ASN A 42 -11.12 5.65 12.33
N GLY A 43 -11.11 5.90 11.01
CA GLY A 43 -10.20 6.88 10.42
C GLY A 43 -8.73 6.47 10.43
N PHE A 44 -7.84 7.47 10.61
CA PHE A 44 -6.41 7.31 10.39
C PHE A 44 -5.57 7.99 11.46
N GLU A 45 -4.49 7.34 11.87
CA GLU A 45 -3.36 8.00 12.51
C GLU A 45 -2.53 8.69 11.41
N ILE A 46 -2.35 10.01 11.51
CA ILE A 46 -1.58 10.80 10.54
C ILE A 46 -0.12 10.68 10.89
N ASN A 47 0.68 10.13 9.99
CA ASN A 47 2.11 10.02 10.15
C ASN A 47 2.86 11.22 9.55
N ALA A 48 4.01 11.54 10.16
CA ALA A 48 4.93 12.54 9.62
C ALA A 48 5.32 12.20 8.17
N PRO A 49 5.60 13.21 7.31
CA PRO A 49 5.97 13.03 5.90
C PRO A 49 7.30 12.31 5.67
N LYS A 50 7.92 11.79 6.69
CA LYS A 50 9.24 11.20 6.66
C LYS A 50 9.18 9.69 6.42
N PRO A 51 9.71 9.17 5.29
CA PRO A 51 9.71 7.74 5.01
C PRO A 51 10.41 6.92 6.10
N GLY A 52 9.89 5.71 6.35
CA GLY A 52 10.53 4.72 7.22
C GLY A 52 10.48 5.02 8.73
N LYS A 53 9.82 6.08 9.16
CA LYS A 53 9.60 6.37 10.58
C LYS A 53 8.12 6.56 10.85
N HIS A 54 7.59 5.72 11.74
CA HIS A 54 6.26 5.94 12.29
C HIS A 54 6.34 6.98 13.40
N VAL A 55 6.03 8.21 13.04
CA VAL A 55 5.87 9.31 14.01
C VAL A 55 4.46 9.82 13.84
N ALA A 56 3.60 9.46 14.79
CA ALA A 56 2.23 9.95 14.84
C ALA A 56 2.23 11.46 15.11
N MET A 57 1.59 12.22 14.23
CA MET A 57 1.48 13.68 14.31
C MET A 57 0.08 14.14 14.65
N GLY A 58 -0.91 13.25 14.54
CA GLY A 58 -2.31 13.54 14.81
C GLY A 58 -3.21 12.38 14.44
N VAL A 59 -4.51 12.60 14.57
CA VAL A 59 -5.55 11.63 14.22
C VAL A 59 -6.61 12.33 13.41
N PHE A 60 -7.05 11.67 12.34
CA PHE A 60 -8.19 12.04 11.52
C PHE A 60 -9.26 10.99 11.66
N GLN A 61 -10.36 11.32 12.38
CA GLN A 61 -11.44 10.39 12.69
C GLN A 61 -12.81 11.01 12.43
N PRO A 62 -13.74 10.21 11.86
CA PRO A 62 -15.16 10.58 11.84
C PRO A 62 -15.69 10.80 13.27
N PRO A 63 -16.66 11.71 13.48
CA PRO A 63 -17.28 11.92 14.81
C PRO A 63 -17.91 10.66 15.40
N ALA A 64 -18.35 9.73 14.55
CA ALA A 64 -18.96 8.46 14.95
C ALA A 64 -17.94 7.33 15.21
N ALA A 65 -16.65 7.60 15.14
CA ALA A 65 -15.61 6.59 15.40
C ALA A 65 -15.74 6.06 16.83
N THR A 66 -15.68 4.74 16.96
CA THR A 66 -15.86 4.03 18.25
C THR A 66 -14.55 3.51 18.82
N ASP A 67 -13.51 3.48 18.00
CA ASP A 67 -12.21 2.87 18.36
C ASP A 67 -11.04 3.71 17.83
N LYS A 68 -9.83 3.36 18.25
CA LYS A 68 -8.61 3.96 17.70
C LYS A 68 -8.41 3.52 16.27
N PRO A 69 -7.82 4.38 15.40
CA PRO A 69 -7.50 4.01 14.03
C PRO A 69 -6.65 2.74 13.96
N ALA A 70 -7.06 1.81 13.10
CA ALA A 70 -6.26 0.67 12.71
C ALA A 70 -5.34 1.01 11.53
N TRP A 71 -5.68 2.06 10.80
CA TRP A 71 -4.98 2.54 9.63
C TRP A 71 -4.10 3.74 9.94
N ARG A 72 -3.00 3.85 9.20
CA ARG A 72 -2.11 5.02 9.19
C ARG A 72 -2.23 5.73 7.86
N LEU A 73 -2.24 7.05 7.89
CA LEU A 73 -2.14 7.91 6.73
C LEU A 73 -0.68 8.28 6.55
N CYS A 74 -0.06 7.77 5.50
CA CYS A 74 1.32 7.99 5.13
C CYS A 74 1.40 9.02 3.99
N GLN A 75 2.20 10.07 4.19
CA GLN A 75 2.35 11.18 3.25
C GLN A 75 3.84 11.44 2.95
N TRP A 76 4.53 10.35 2.60
CA TRP A 76 5.99 10.38 2.48
C TRP A 76 6.50 11.36 1.42
N ASN A 77 7.61 12.02 1.75
CA ASN A 77 8.29 13.00 0.90
C ASN A 77 7.43 14.20 0.49
N SER A 78 6.31 14.42 1.12
CA SER A 78 5.47 15.60 0.87
C SER A 78 5.96 16.79 1.68
N ALA A 79 5.95 17.97 1.06
CA ALA A 79 6.20 19.25 1.73
C ALA A 79 4.94 19.79 2.44
N PHE A 80 3.76 19.22 2.16
CA PHE A 80 2.46 19.66 2.66
C PHE A 80 1.88 18.65 3.63
N ASP A 81 2.08 18.89 4.93
CA ASP A 81 1.66 17.96 5.99
C ASP A 81 0.18 18.15 6.35
N LEU A 82 -0.61 17.08 6.22
CA LEU A 82 -2.04 17.09 6.61
C LEU A 82 -2.25 17.18 8.11
N SER A 83 -1.26 16.85 8.94
CA SER A 83 -1.39 16.97 10.40
C SER A 83 -1.55 18.42 10.87
N LEU A 84 -1.22 19.38 10.01
CA LEU A 84 -1.41 20.82 10.25
C LEU A 84 -2.80 21.32 9.82
N SER A 85 -3.58 20.48 9.16
CA SER A 85 -4.92 20.81 8.66
C SER A 85 -5.99 20.45 9.69
N LYS A 86 -7.12 21.16 9.63
CA LYS A 86 -8.30 20.81 10.42
C LYS A 86 -9.27 20.01 9.56
N PRO A 87 -9.88 18.95 10.11
CA PRO A 87 -10.93 18.23 9.39
C PRO A 87 -12.17 19.11 9.20
N ASP A 88 -12.77 18.98 8.02
CA ASP A 88 -14.04 19.58 7.66
C ASP A 88 -15.13 18.50 7.66
N ILE A 89 -16.25 18.74 8.32
CA ILE A 89 -17.46 17.92 8.21
C ILE A 89 -18.20 18.42 6.96
N LEU A 90 -18.21 17.63 5.90
CA LEU A 90 -18.88 18.00 4.65
C LEU A 90 -20.39 17.82 4.74
N ASP A 91 -20.82 16.74 5.41
CA ASP A 91 -22.21 16.45 5.78
C ASP A 91 -22.24 15.43 6.93
N VAL A 92 -23.43 14.90 7.25
CA VAL A 92 -23.61 13.91 8.34
C VAL A 92 -22.92 12.57 8.07
N HIS A 93 -22.48 12.33 6.82
CA HIS A 93 -21.89 11.08 6.36
C HIS A 93 -20.47 11.22 5.83
N ALA A 94 -19.94 12.44 5.70
CA ALA A 94 -18.62 12.64 5.10
C ALA A 94 -17.76 13.62 5.89
N ILE A 95 -16.53 13.22 6.14
CA ILE A 95 -15.49 14.05 6.76
C ILE A 95 -14.26 14.09 5.85
N ARG A 96 -13.64 15.25 5.76
CA ARG A 96 -12.48 15.50 4.92
C ARG A 96 -11.39 16.20 5.71
N ILE A 97 -10.13 15.81 5.45
CA ILE A 97 -8.95 16.60 5.81
C ILE A 97 -8.22 16.98 4.54
N ALA A 98 -7.82 18.26 4.40
CA ALA A 98 -7.24 18.76 3.17
C ALA A 98 -6.24 19.89 3.40
N ASN A 99 -5.32 20.04 2.45
CA ASN A 99 -4.49 21.23 2.24
C ASN A 99 -4.40 21.53 0.72
N GLU A 100 -3.53 22.44 0.33
CA GLU A 100 -3.40 22.84 -1.09
C GLU A 100 -2.88 21.73 -2.02
N ALA A 101 -2.26 20.66 -1.49
CA ALA A 101 -1.64 19.61 -2.30
C ALA A 101 -2.41 18.28 -2.24
N LYS A 102 -3.22 18.05 -1.22
CA LYS A 102 -3.88 16.74 -1.06
C LYS A 102 -5.10 16.79 -0.19
N SER A 103 -5.94 15.75 -0.33
CA SER A 103 -7.06 15.54 0.60
C SER A 103 -7.35 14.07 0.80
N VAL A 104 -7.91 13.77 1.97
CA VAL A 104 -8.46 12.47 2.34
C VAL A 104 -9.89 12.66 2.79
N THR A 105 -10.83 11.93 2.18
CA THR A 105 -12.25 11.98 2.53
C THR A 105 -12.72 10.59 2.89
N ILE A 106 -13.41 10.45 4.01
CA ILE A 106 -14.14 9.25 4.41
C ILE A 106 -15.62 9.57 4.25
N SER A 107 -16.35 8.73 3.51
CA SER A 107 -17.78 8.87 3.30
C SER A 107 -18.52 7.60 3.70
N SER A 108 -19.55 7.73 4.53
CA SER A 108 -20.37 6.63 5.05
C SER A 108 -21.72 6.47 4.33
N ASN A 109 -21.88 7.03 3.12
CA ASN A 109 -23.12 7.01 2.34
C ASN A 109 -23.51 5.63 1.75
N SER A 110 -22.73 4.61 2.02
CA SER A 110 -22.94 3.25 1.50
C SER A 110 -22.92 2.25 2.67
N PRO A 111 -23.40 1.00 2.49
CA PRO A 111 -23.17 -0.06 3.48
C PRO A 111 -21.68 -0.30 3.77
N SER A 112 -20.78 0.16 2.88
CA SER A 112 -19.35 0.27 3.13
C SER A 112 -18.93 1.74 3.04
N ASN A 113 -18.12 2.23 3.98
CA ASN A 113 -17.52 3.55 3.84
C ASN A 113 -16.62 3.57 2.61
N ASP A 114 -16.67 4.68 1.89
CA ASP A 114 -15.78 4.95 0.77
C ASP A 114 -14.63 5.83 1.26
N LEU A 115 -13.43 5.54 0.75
CA LEU A 115 -12.24 6.36 0.98
C LEU A 115 -11.85 7.05 -0.32
N ILE A 116 -11.71 8.38 -0.30
CA ILE A 116 -11.19 9.15 -1.43
C ILE A 116 -9.80 9.67 -1.05
N LEU A 117 -8.82 9.35 -1.88
CA LEU A 117 -7.46 9.89 -1.82
C LEU A 117 -7.22 10.77 -3.04
N ALA A 118 -6.97 12.07 -2.81
CA ALA A 118 -6.69 13.03 -3.86
C ALA A 118 -5.34 13.71 -3.63
N LEU A 119 -4.54 13.84 -4.70
CA LEU A 119 -3.23 14.48 -4.68
C LEU A 119 -3.04 15.35 -5.90
N ASP A 120 -2.76 16.64 -5.65
CA ASP A 120 -2.28 17.61 -6.65
C ASP A 120 -0.78 17.84 -6.39
N SER A 121 0.06 17.38 -7.27
CA SER A 121 1.50 17.50 -7.11
C SER A 121 2.09 18.83 -7.62
N ARG A 122 1.28 19.70 -8.17
CA ARG A 122 1.74 21.04 -8.65
C ARG A 122 2.42 21.86 -7.54
N PRO A 123 1.86 21.99 -6.33
CA PRO A 123 2.52 22.67 -5.22
C PRO A 123 3.81 21.98 -4.80
N GLU A 124 3.84 20.64 -4.74
CA GLU A 124 4.99 19.84 -4.32
C GLU A 124 6.22 20.09 -5.21
N TYR A 125 6.02 20.24 -6.51
CA TYR A 125 7.07 20.47 -7.49
C TYR A 125 7.26 21.95 -7.88
N LYS A 126 6.48 22.86 -7.28
CA LYS A 126 6.57 24.30 -7.54
C LYS A 126 6.51 24.63 -9.04
N GLY A 127 5.64 23.94 -9.78
CA GLY A 127 5.44 24.12 -11.22
C GLY A 127 6.60 23.63 -12.10
N LYS A 128 7.54 22.83 -11.59
CA LYS A 128 8.65 22.24 -12.35
C LYS A 128 8.54 20.72 -12.36
N VAL A 129 8.96 20.08 -13.47
CA VAL A 129 9.02 18.62 -13.53
C VAL A 129 10.08 18.09 -12.58
N ARG A 130 9.81 16.93 -12.00
CA ARG A 130 10.75 16.20 -11.13
C ARG A 130 12.01 15.79 -11.90
N THR A 131 13.16 15.89 -11.28
CA THR A 131 14.43 15.40 -11.84
C THR A 131 14.73 13.99 -11.36
N LYS A 132 15.53 13.23 -12.11
CA LYS A 132 15.97 11.89 -11.72
C LYS A 132 16.69 11.94 -10.38
N GLY A 133 16.30 11.05 -9.45
CA GLY A 133 16.85 11.00 -8.09
C GLY A 133 16.17 11.92 -7.07
N GLN A 134 15.31 12.84 -7.50
CA GLN A 134 14.48 13.64 -6.59
C GLN A 134 13.37 12.75 -6.00
N ALA A 135 13.10 12.90 -4.71
CA ALA A 135 11.98 12.27 -4.04
C ALA A 135 10.63 12.72 -4.64
N TRP A 136 9.59 11.94 -4.43
CA TRP A 136 8.24 12.24 -4.92
C TRP A 136 7.20 12.07 -3.82
N PRO A 137 6.11 12.86 -3.86
CA PRO A 137 5.06 12.78 -2.86
C PRO A 137 4.27 11.48 -2.97
N HIS A 138 3.93 10.93 -1.80
CA HIS A 138 3.02 9.81 -1.62
C HIS A 138 1.80 10.25 -0.81
N LEU A 139 0.69 9.61 -1.05
CA LEU A 139 -0.49 9.67 -0.20
C LEU A 139 -1.07 8.27 -0.11
N LEU A 140 -0.73 7.57 0.96
CA LEU A 140 -1.04 6.15 1.16
C LEU A 140 -1.81 5.95 2.47
N VAL A 141 -2.65 4.93 2.50
CA VAL A 141 -3.15 4.34 3.75
C VAL A 141 -2.47 3.00 3.97
N GLU A 142 -2.02 2.74 5.20
CA GLU A 142 -1.24 1.55 5.55
C GLU A 142 -1.79 0.89 6.79
N GLN A 143 -1.83 -0.44 6.80
CA GLN A 143 -2.15 -1.22 7.98
C GLN A 143 -1.18 -2.39 8.17
N THR A 144 -0.70 -2.57 9.41
CA THR A 144 -0.01 -3.78 9.81
C THR A 144 -1.05 -4.88 10.02
N VAL A 145 -0.81 -6.03 9.38
CA VAL A 145 -1.71 -7.19 9.46
C VAL A 145 -1.66 -7.85 10.82
N GLN A 146 -2.82 -8.14 11.39
CA GLN A 146 -2.97 -8.96 12.61
C GLN A 146 -4.31 -9.70 12.58
N PRO A 147 -4.30 -11.03 12.87
CA PRO A 147 -3.14 -11.85 13.23
C PRO A 147 -2.21 -12.15 12.05
N ILE A 148 -0.94 -12.43 12.33
CA ILE A 148 0.00 -12.93 11.31
C ILE A 148 -0.31 -14.41 11.06
N VAL A 149 -0.68 -14.75 9.83
CA VAL A 149 -0.91 -16.12 9.36
C VAL A 149 0.25 -16.52 8.46
N LEU A 150 1.07 -17.48 8.89
CA LEU A 150 2.15 -18.01 8.07
C LEU A 150 1.61 -18.79 6.87
N PHE A 151 2.28 -18.75 5.75
CA PHE A 151 1.87 -19.47 4.53
C PHE A 151 1.82 -20.99 4.72
N LYS A 152 2.58 -21.55 5.68
CA LYS A 152 2.44 -22.96 6.07
C LYS A 152 1.05 -23.29 6.63
N ASP A 153 0.40 -22.33 7.26
CA ASP A 153 -0.89 -22.47 7.94
C ASP A 153 -2.07 -22.01 7.05
N ALA A 154 -1.77 -21.33 5.94
CA ALA A 154 -2.75 -20.87 4.97
C ALA A 154 -3.01 -21.91 3.89
N SER A 155 -4.27 -22.10 3.50
CA SER A 155 -4.68 -22.91 2.34
C SER A 155 -5.08 -22.05 1.15
N ARG A 156 -5.62 -20.84 1.40
CA ARG A 156 -6.02 -19.87 0.40
C ARG A 156 -5.86 -18.46 0.95
N ILE A 157 -5.52 -17.52 0.09
CA ILE A 157 -5.48 -16.09 0.41
C ILE A 157 -6.21 -15.36 -0.72
N SER A 158 -7.35 -14.75 -0.42
CA SER A 158 -8.13 -13.99 -1.40
C SER A 158 -8.15 -12.52 -1.07
N PHE A 159 -8.38 -11.70 -2.07
CA PHE A 159 -8.66 -10.28 -1.87
C PHE A 159 -9.67 -9.75 -2.86
N THR A 160 -10.33 -8.67 -2.49
CA THR A 160 -11.13 -7.82 -3.36
C THR A 160 -11.00 -6.36 -2.95
N ILE A 161 -11.14 -5.47 -3.93
CA ILE A 161 -11.25 -4.02 -3.74
C ILE A 161 -11.99 -3.45 -4.95
N GLU A 162 -12.84 -2.46 -4.72
CA GLU A 162 -13.44 -1.67 -5.79
C GLU A 162 -12.83 -0.28 -5.83
N ALA A 163 -12.57 0.21 -7.03
CA ALA A 163 -11.99 1.54 -7.23
C ALA A 163 -12.68 2.29 -8.39
N LEU A 164 -12.71 3.62 -8.28
CA LEU A 164 -13.19 4.55 -9.31
C LEU A 164 -12.21 5.71 -9.44
N LEU A 165 -11.72 5.95 -10.64
CA LEU A 165 -10.91 7.13 -10.93
C LEU A 165 -11.80 8.37 -11.05
N LEU A 166 -11.63 9.33 -10.15
CA LEU A 166 -12.41 10.56 -10.11
C LEU A 166 -11.77 11.70 -10.89
N THR A 167 -10.44 11.79 -10.81
CA THR A 167 -9.67 12.84 -11.47
C THR A 167 -8.37 12.27 -12.01
N ASN A 168 -7.99 12.65 -13.22
CA ASN A 168 -6.73 12.29 -13.85
C ASN A 168 -6.31 13.41 -14.82
N GLU A 169 -5.56 14.37 -14.30
CA GLU A 169 -4.97 15.46 -15.09
C GLU A 169 -3.45 15.35 -15.04
N CYS A 170 -2.80 15.21 -16.19
CA CYS A 170 -1.36 15.19 -16.33
C CYS A 170 -0.87 16.46 -17.02
N PHE A 171 -0.05 17.23 -16.33
CA PHE A 171 0.51 18.49 -16.83
C PHE A 171 1.91 18.24 -17.44
N LYS A 172 1.97 18.14 -18.75
CA LYS A 172 3.21 17.88 -19.51
C LYS A 172 3.99 19.16 -19.73
N LEU A 173 4.67 19.64 -18.70
CA LEU A 173 5.51 20.82 -18.78
C LEU A 173 6.84 20.52 -19.50
N GLU A 174 7.62 21.59 -19.76
CA GLU A 174 8.97 21.46 -20.32
C GLU A 174 9.84 20.48 -19.48
N GLY A 175 10.54 19.56 -20.14
CA GLY A 175 11.31 18.50 -19.49
C GLY A 175 10.51 17.25 -19.09
N TYR A 176 9.20 17.21 -19.37
CA TYR A 176 8.40 16.00 -19.14
C TYR A 176 8.92 14.81 -19.94
N THR A 177 9.02 13.67 -19.26
CA THR A 177 9.26 12.38 -19.90
C THR A 177 8.34 11.32 -19.30
N ARG A 178 7.68 10.55 -20.15
CA ARG A 178 6.69 9.53 -19.72
C ARG A 178 7.23 8.48 -18.75
N ASN A 179 8.53 8.17 -18.85
CA ASN A 179 9.16 7.15 -18.01
C ASN A 179 9.51 7.66 -16.61
N LEU A 180 9.66 8.97 -16.44
CA LEU A 180 10.04 9.59 -15.17
C LEU A 180 8.87 10.24 -14.46
N HIS A 181 7.85 10.68 -15.21
CA HIS A 181 6.75 11.49 -14.70
C HIS A 181 5.43 10.76 -14.93
N THR A 182 4.83 10.29 -13.85
CA THR A 182 3.55 9.55 -13.88
C THR A 182 2.85 9.64 -12.53
N ALA A 183 1.59 9.24 -12.51
CA ALA A 183 0.84 8.93 -11.30
C ALA A 183 0.49 7.45 -11.31
N GLN A 184 0.72 6.77 -10.17
CA GLN A 184 0.39 5.37 -9.98
C GLN A 184 -0.39 5.19 -8.68
N PHE A 185 -1.31 4.22 -8.68
CA PHE A 185 -2.08 3.85 -7.50
C PHE A 185 -2.00 2.33 -7.29
N PRO A 186 -0.95 1.85 -6.67
CA PRO A 186 -0.81 0.45 -6.31
C PRO A 186 -1.50 0.12 -4.99
N MET A 187 -1.87 -1.16 -4.83
CA MET A 187 -2.06 -1.82 -3.55
C MET A 187 -0.87 -2.76 -3.33
N THR A 188 -0.14 -2.59 -2.26
CA THR A 188 1.11 -3.31 -2.02
C THR A 188 1.03 -4.15 -0.77
N PHE A 189 1.34 -5.44 -0.90
CA PHE A 189 1.53 -6.37 0.21
C PHE A 189 3.02 -6.46 0.55
N ILE A 190 3.36 -6.31 1.82
CA ILE A 190 4.67 -6.70 2.32
C ILE A 190 4.63 -8.20 2.63
N VAL A 191 5.20 -9.01 1.72
CA VAL A 191 5.32 -10.46 1.89
C VAL A 191 6.65 -10.74 2.58
N GLN A 192 6.59 -11.07 3.87
CA GLN A 192 7.73 -11.07 4.78
C GLN A 192 7.93 -12.41 5.47
N ASN A 193 9.18 -12.84 5.64
CA ASN A 193 9.52 -13.94 6.51
C ASN A 193 9.24 -13.58 7.98
N ARG A 194 8.26 -14.25 8.57
CA ARG A 194 7.78 -14.01 9.94
C ARG A 194 8.08 -15.17 10.88
N ASN A 195 8.86 -16.15 10.44
CA ASN A 195 9.35 -17.22 11.30
C ASN A 195 10.55 -16.74 12.13
N LYS A 196 10.33 -16.50 13.43
CA LYS A 196 11.38 -16.01 14.36
C LYS A 196 12.59 -16.96 14.49
N GLN A 197 12.47 -18.21 14.03
CA GLN A 197 13.55 -19.19 14.04
C GLN A 197 14.33 -19.24 12.72
N SER A 198 13.84 -18.56 11.68
CA SER A 198 14.53 -18.43 10.39
C SER A 198 15.66 -17.41 10.48
N LYS A 199 16.81 -17.71 9.86
CA LYS A 199 17.91 -16.74 9.73
C LYS A 199 17.47 -15.49 8.97
N GLY A 200 16.57 -15.64 8.00
CA GLY A 200 16.01 -14.56 7.22
C GLY A 200 14.79 -13.89 7.86
N PHE A 201 14.57 -14.03 9.18
CA PHE A 201 13.48 -13.32 9.84
C PHE A 201 13.52 -11.82 9.54
N GLY A 202 12.42 -11.29 8.99
CA GLY A 202 12.34 -9.90 8.56
C GLY A 202 12.64 -9.66 7.08
N ASP A 203 13.22 -10.62 6.34
CA ASP A 203 13.37 -10.52 4.88
C ASP A 203 12.00 -10.40 4.21
N PHE A 204 11.90 -9.56 3.18
CA PHE A 204 10.62 -9.34 2.50
C PHE A 204 10.78 -8.99 1.02
N ILE A 205 9.68 -9.06 0.30
CA ILE A 205 9.48 -8.49 -1.03
C ILE A 205 8.26 -7.57 -1.00
N TRP A 206 8.24 -6.58 -1.92
CA TRP A 206 7.07 -5.80 -2.25
C TRP A 206 6.28 -6.54 -3.32
N PHE A 207 5.07 -6.99 -2.98
CA PHE A 207 4.15 -7.59 -3.94
C PHE A 207 3.05 -6.57 -4.25
N CYS A 208 3.05 -6.02 -5.47
CA CYS A 208 2.18 -4.93 -5.85
C CYS A 208 1.04 -5.40 -6.77
N VAL A 209 -0.19 -5.03 -6.44
CA VAL A 209 -1.35 -5.11 -7.32
C VAL A 209 -1.48 -3.74 -8.00
N PRO A 210 -1.24 -3.64 -9.31
CA PRO A 210 -1.29 -2.37 -10.03
C PRO A 210 -2.74 -2.00 -10.35
N LEU A 211 -3.40 -1.22 -9.48
CA LEU A 211 -4.77 -0.78 -9.68
C LEU A 211 -4.85 0.28 -10.78
N TYR A 212 -3.88 1.20 -10.82
CA TYR A 212 -3.83 2.28 -11.81
C TYR A 212 -2.40 2.67 -12.14
N ASP A 213 -2.14 2.93 -13.43
CA ASP A 213 -0.94 3.58 -13.96
C ASP A 213 -1.37 4.56 -15.06
N GLU A 214 -1.13 5.87 -14.87
CA GLU A 214 -1.53 6.92 -15.81
C GLU A 214 -1.04 6.66 -17.25
N ARG A 215 0.08 5.94 -17.38
CA ARG A 215 0.72 5.71 -18.68
C ARG A 215 -0.01 4.70 -19.56
N LYS A 216 -0.76 3.76 -18.98
CA LYS A 216 -1.36 2.65 -19.74
C LYS A 216 -2.55 2.03 -19.01
N PRO A 217 -3.58 1.59 -19.77
CA PRO A 217 -4.76 0.95 -19.20
C PRO A 217 -4.44 -0.35 -18.47
N PHE A 218 -3.49 -1.12 -18.97
CA PHE A 218 -3.06 -2.38 -18.36
C PHE A 218 -1.55 -2.41 -18.20
N SER A 219 -1.10 -2.76 -17.00
CA SER A 219 0.31 -2.95 -16.68
C SER A 219 0.75 -4.37 -17.00
N ASP A 220 1.98 -4.52 -17.51
CA ASP A 220 2.64 -5.80 -17.71
C ASP A 220 3.30 -6.27 -16.42
N LEU A 221 3.80 -7.52 -16.42
CA LEU A 221 4.65 -8.01 -15.34
C LEU A 221 5.82 -7.05 -15.11
N TYR A 222 5.98 -6.64 -13.87
CA TYR A 222 7.16 -5.88 -13.43
C TYR A 222 7.85 -6.60 -12.28
N ALA A 223 9.14 -6.83 -12.42
CA ALA A 223 9.95 -7.41 -11.36
C ALA A 223 11.34 -6.78 -11.39
N ALA A 224 11.65 -5.93 -10.42
CA ALA A 224 12.90 -5.19 -10.37
C ALA A 224 13.36 -4.96 -8.92
N LYS A 225 14.61 -4.53 -8.79
CA LYS A 225 15.17 -4.04 -7.54
C LYS A 225 14.50 -2.70 -7.19
N ASP A 226 14.07 -2.55 -5.96
CA ASP A 226 13.71 -1.24 -5.43
C ASP A 226 14.98 -0.39 -5.28
N THR A 227 15.09 0.63 -6.14
CA THR A 227 16.24 1.53 -6.14
C THR A 227 16.06 2.72 -5.20
N ALA A 228 14.87 2.91 -4.68
CA ALA A 228 14.57 3.96 -3.68
C ALA A 228 14.89 3.49 -2.26
N ASP A 229 14.88 2.18 -2.01
CA ASP A 229 15.19 1.58 -0.71
C ASP A 229 16.67 1.16 -0.65
N PRO A 230 17.46 1.65 0.33
CA PRO A 230 18.83 1.20 0.57
C PRO A 230 18.96 -0.31 0.81
N SER A 231 17.92 -0.95 1.38
CA SER A 231 17.89 -2.40 1.58
C SER A 231 17.75 -3.19 0.27
N ALA A 232 17.44 -2.49 -0.82
CA ALA A 232 17.42 -3.04 -2.16
C ALA A 232 16.53 -4.29 -2.33
N LYS A 233 15.35 -4.27 -1.74
CA LYS A 233 14.38 -5.36 -1.85
C LYS A 233 13.83 -5.48 -3.27
N MET A 234 13.23 -6.62 -3.59
CA MET A 234 12.59 -6.83 -4.88
C MET A 234 11.14 -6.34 -4.85
N ILE A 235 10.76 -5.59 -5.88
CA ILE A 235 9.37 -5.32 -6.23
C ILE A 235 8.93 -6.37 -7.24
N TYR A 236 7.76 -6.97 -7.01
CA TYR A 236 7.10 -7.88 -7.94
C TYR A 236 5.65 -7.43 -8.13
N SER A 237 5.26 -7.18 -9.36
CA SER A 237 3.91 -6.77 -9.73
C SER A 237 3.42 -7.62 -10.90
N PRO A 238 2.46 -8.53 -10.70
CA PRO A 238 1.82 -9.26 -11.80
C PRO A 238 1.17 -8.30 -12.80
N PRO A 239 0.85 -8.75 -14.02
CA PRO A 239 0.06 -7.96 -14.96
C PRO A 239 -1.28 -7.56 -14.34
N SER A 240 -1.74 -6.32 -14.56
CA SER A 240 -3.01 -5.84 -13.97
C SER A 240 -4.23 -6.68 -14.38
N LYS A 241 -4.20 -7.27 -15.59
CA LYS A 241 -5.24 -8.20 -16.07
C LYS A 241 -5.39 -9.46 -15.22
N THR A 242 -4.42 -9.80 -14.39
CA THR A 242 -4.51 -10.88 -13.41
C THR A 242 -5.61 -10.61 -12.38
N PHE A 243 -5.92 -9.33 -12.11
CA PHE A 243 -6.81 -8.91 -11.05
C PHE A 243 -8.14 -8.33 -11.55
N SER A 244 -8.17 -7.79 -12.78
CA SER A 244 -9.40 -7.30 -13.42
C SER A 244 -9.27 -7.30 -14.94
N PRO A 245 -10.32 -7.69 -15.68
CA PRO A 245 -10.38 -7.48 -17.13
C PRO A 245 -10.68 -6.03 -17.52
N GLN A 246 -11.10 -5.19 -16.58
CA GLN A 246 -11.43 -3.77 -16.76
C GLN A 246 -10.28 -2.88 -16.26
N THR A 247 -10.33 -1.60 -16.63
CA THR A 247 -9.34 -0.60 -16.23
C THR A 247 -10.00 0.66 -15.68
N LEU A 248 -9.35 1.33 -14.74
CA LEU A 248 -9.83 2.62 -14.21
C LEU A 248 -9.82 3.74 -15.24
N HIS A 249 -9.09 3.58 -16.35
CA HIS A 249 -9.14 4.55 -17.47
C HIS A 249 -10.52 4.64 -18.14
N ASP A 250 -11.39 3.64 -17.94
CA ASP A 250 -12.74 3.64 -18.48
C ASP A 250 -13.69 4.58 -17.70
N GLY A 251 -13.26 5.13 -16.56
CA GLY A 251 -14.03 6.09 -15.76
C GLY A 251 -15.25 5.47 -15.05
N VAL A 252 -15.23 4.17 -14.81
CA VAL A 252 -16.26 3.39 -14.13
C VAL A 252 -15.71 2.70 -12.88
N TRP A 253 -16.60 2.25 -12.00
CA TRP A 253 -16.21 1.37 -10.93
C TRP A 253 -15.61 0.07 -11.46
N VAL A 254 -14.44 -0.28 -10.98
CA VAL A 254 -13.72 -1.50 -11.35
C VAL A 254 -13.49 -2.33 -10.10
N THR A 255 -13.85 -3.61 -10.17
CA THR A 255 -13.50 -4.59 -9.15
C THR A 255 -12.17 -5.24 -9.51
N PHE A 256 -11.21 -5.13 -8.59
CA PHE A 256 -9.97 -5.89 -8.61
C PHE A 256 -10.06 -6.99 -7.57
N SER A 257 -9.84 -8.24 -7.98
CA SER A 257 -9.92 -9.37 -7.07
C SER A 257 -9.04 -10.52 -7.52
N HIS A 258 -8.72 -11.39 -6.58
CA HIS A 258 -8.10 -12.67 -6.89
C HIS A 258 -8.55 -13.73 -5.88
N PRO A 259 -9.05 -14.88 -6.36
CA PRO A 259 -9.60 -15.91 -5.47
C PRO A 259 -8.53 -16.61 -4.62
N ASN A 260 -7.28 -16.61 -5.06
CA ASN A 260 -6.17 -17.19 -4.29
C ASN A 260 -4.81 -16.61 -4.71
N LEU A 261 -4.28 -15.68 -3.94
CA LEU A 261 -2.96 -15.04 -4.17
C LEU A 261 -1.77 -15.98 -3.86
N TYR A 262 -1.98 -17.09 -3.16
CA TYR A 262 -0.90 -17.96 -2.71
C TYR A 262 0.04 -18.42 -3.85
N PRO A 263 -0.46 -18.86 -5.04
CA PRO A 263 0.39 -19.20 -6.17
C PRO A 263 1.23 -18.01 -6.67
N LEU A 264 0.66 -16.80 -6.70
CA LEU A 264 1.36 -15.59 -7.16
C LEU A 264 2.47 -15.18 -6.16
N PHE A 265 2.22 -15.31 -4.85
CA PHE A 265 3.26 -15.10 -3.85
C PHE A 265 4.38 -16.14 -3.98
N SER A 266 4.04 -17.40 -4.28
CA SER A 266 5.02 -18.47 -4.52
C SER A 266 5.93 -18.14 -5.70
N GLU A 267 5.33 -17.69 -6.81
CA GLU A 267 6.07 -17.26 -8.00
C GLU A 267 7.00 -16.08 -7.69
N ALA A 268 6.49 -15.06 -6.99
CA ALA A 268 7.26 -13.87 -6.61
C ALA A 268 8.46 -14.21 -5.72
N ILE A 269 8.26 -15.05 -4.69
CA ILE A 269 9.32 -15.50 -3.78
C ILE A 269 10.37 -16.32 -4.56
N ALA A 270 9.93 -17.29 -5.38
CA ALA A 270 10.85 -18.11 -6.18
C ALA A 270 11.69 -17.25 -7.15
N LEU A 271 11.07 -16.24 -7.80
CA LEU A 271 11.81 -15.32 -8.66
C LEU A 271 12.79 -14.46 -7.86
N ALA A 272 12.40 -14.00 -6.67
CA ALA A 272 13.26 -13.24 -5.78
C ALA A 272 14.50 -14.06 -5.38
N GLN A 273 14.31 -15.30 -4.96
CA GLN A 273 15.39 -16.23 -4.62
C GLN A 273 16.31 -16.50 -5.81
N LYS A 274 15.75 -16.78 -6.98
CA LYS A 274 16.51 -16.97 -8.23
C LYS A 274 17.38 -15.76 -8.59
N ARG A 275 16.93 -14.54 -8.26
CA ARG A 275 17.66 -13.29 -8.49
C ARG A 275 18.62 -12.91 -7.35
N GLY A 276 18.80 -13.79 -6.35
CA GLY A 276 19.73 -13.58 -5.24
C GLY A 276 19.19 -12.72 -4.10
N TYR A 277 17.89 -12.42 -4.09
CA TYR A 277 17.20 -11.89 -2.91
C TYR A 277 16.81 -13.02 -1.97
N LEU A 278 16.40 -12.68 -0.74
CA LEU A 278 15.88 -13.66 0.24
C LEU A 278 16.83 -14.84 0.54
N ARG A 279 18.13 -14.61 0.50
CA ARG A 279 19.16 -15.68 0.62
C ARG A 279 19.04 -16.48 1.90
N GLU A 280 18.67 -15.81 3.01
CA GLU A 280 18.51 -16.42 4.32
C GLU A 280 17.06 -16.92 4.59
N SER A 281 16.19 -16.81 3.56
CA SER A 281 14.76 -17.16 3.64
C SER A 281 14.37 -18.16 2.54
N PRO A 282 14.89 -19.39 2.58
CA PRO A 282 14.68 -20.37 1.51
C PRO A 282 13.27 -20.99 1.51
N ASP A 283 12.59 -21.06 2.67
CA ASP A 283 11.29 -21.74 2.79
C ASP A 283 10.14 -20.72 2.70
N MET A 284 9.34 -20.85 1.64
CA MET A 284 8.12 -20.06 1.46
C MET A 284 7.15 -20.19 2.65
N LYS A 285 7.17 -21.31 3.35
CA LYS A 285 6.28 -21.55 4.51
C LYS A 285 6.50 -20.58 5.66
N ASP A 286 7.67 -19.96 5.73
CA ASP A 286 8.07 -18.97 6.75
C ASP A 286 7.49 -17.57 6.50
N PHE A 287 6.94 -17.33 5.30
CA PHE A 287 6.41 -16.04 4.93
C PHE A 287 4.96 -15.84 5.38
N ALA A 288 4.56 -14.57 5.45
CA ALA A 288 3.21 -14.11 5.68
C ALA A 288 3.02 -12.73 5.03
N ILE A 289 1.78 -12.28 4.88
CA ILE A 289 1.49 -10.86 4.67
C ILE A 289 1.67 -10.17 6.02
N SER A 290 2.59 -9.21 6.10
CA SER A 290 2.87 -8.47 7.33
C SER A 290 2.24 -7.08 7.37
N SER A 291 2.04 -6.47 6.20
CA SER A 291 1.44 -5.14 6.05
C SER A 291 0.84 -4.99 4.65
N VAL A 292 -0.11 -4.08 4.56
CA VAL A 292 -0.73 -3.66 3.30
C VAL A 292 -0.71 -2.15 3.24
N ASN A 293 -0.36 -1.56 2.10
CA ASN A 293 -0.57 -0.15 1.82
C ASN A 293 -1.26 0.05 0.47
N ILE A 294 -2.01 1.14 0.37
CA ILE A 294 -2.78 1.48 -0.83
C ILE A 294 -2.74 2.99 -1.01
N GLY A 295 -2.43 3.48 -2.21
CA GLY A 295 -2.55 4.90 -2.47
C GLY A 295 -1.67 5.42 -3.59
N TRP A 296 -1.50 6.72 -3.63
CA TRP A 296 -0.83 7.45 -4.67
C TRP A 296 0.69 7.49 -4.50
N GLU A 297 1.38 7.21 -5.59
CA GLU A 297 2.78 7.56 -5.85
C GLU A 297 2.84 8.45 -7.09
N VAL A 298 3.20 9.74 -6.92
CA VAL A 298 3.11 10.72 -8.00
C VAL A 298 4.46 11.32 -8.31
N THR A 299 5.08 10.80 -9.37
CA THR A 299 6.38 11.27 -9.85
C THR A 299 6.27 12.37 -10.93
N GLY A 300 5.08 12.57 -11.48
CA GLY A 300 4.73 13.60 -12.45
C GLY A 300 4.10 14.83 -11.82
N ILE A 301 3.77 15.81 -12.65
CA ILE A 301 2.91 16.92 -12.26
C ILE A 301 1.48 16.53 -12.63
N ASN A 302 0.75 16.06 -11.64
CA ASN A 302 -0.58 15.51 -11.83
C ASN A 302 -1.54 16.06 -10.76
N ASN A 303 -2.81 16.15 -11.14
CA ASN A 303 -3.93 16.26 -10.22
C ASN A 303 -4.76 14.99 -10.37
N VAL A 304 -4.81 14.18 -9.33
CA VAL A 304 -5.37 12.83 -9.36
C VAL A 304 -6.22 12.56 -8.14
N ALA A 305 -7.31 11.81 -8.32
CA ALA A 305 -8.17 11.36 -7.24
C ALA A 305 -8.76 9.98 -7.55
N ILE A 306 -8.73 9.09 -6.57
CA ILE A 306 -9.39 7.77 -6.61
C ILE A 306 -10.28 7.62 -5.40
N GLN A 307 -11.45 7.02 -5.62
CA GLN A 307 -12.36 6.50 -4.61
C GLN A 307 -12.23 5.00 -4.55
N ILE A 308 -12.09 4.44 -3.34
CA ILE A 308 -12.02 2.99 -3.09
C ILE A 308 -13.07 2.58 -2.06
N ARG A 309 -13.54 1.32 -2.17
CA ARG A 309 -14.48 0.70 -1.22
C ARG A 309 -14.36 -0.83 -1.28
N ASN A 310 -15.10 -1.51 -0.43
CA ASN A 310 -15.22 -2.97 -0.42
C ASN A 310 -13.86 -3.69 -0.40
N LEU A 311 -12.90 -3.12 0.37
CA LEU A 311 -11.61 -3.74 0.57
C LEU A 311 -11.75 -4.91 1.53
N ASP A 312 -11.32 -6.09 1.07
CA ASP A 312 -11.31 -7.30 1.89
C ASP A 312 -10.10 -8.17 1.56
N ILE A 313 -9.49 -8.78 2.59
CA ILE A 313 -8.37 -9.72 2.45
C ILE A 313 -8.59 -10.87 3.42
N GLU A 314 -8.92 -12.03 2.89
CA GLU A 314 -9.20 -13.22 3.68
C GLU A 314 -8.13 -14.29 3.53
N VAL A 315 -7.90 -15.01 4.62
CA VAL A 315 -7.07 -16.22 4.64
C VAL A 315 -7.88 -17.38 5.17
N ASP A 316 -7.98 -18.43 4.35
CA ASP A 316 -8.45 -19.73 4.82
C ASP A 316 -7.29 -20.46 5.47
N THR A 317 -7.45 -20.87 6.71
CA THR A 317 -6.43 -21.66 7.41
C THR A 317 -6.61 -23.15 7.15
N LYS A 318 -5.49 -23.88 7.08
CA LYS A 318 -5.51 -25.35 6.93
C LYS A 318 -6.18 -26.01 8.13
N GLN A 319 -6.94 -27.07 7.89
CA GLN A 319 -7.40 -27.92 8.98
C GLN A 319 -6.20 -28.59 9.64
N GLN A 320 -6.14 -28.56 10.96
CA GLN A 320 -5.15 -29.39 11.66
C GLN A 320 -5.55 -30.85 11.48
N ALA A 321 -4.62 -31.69 11.03
CA ALA A 321 -4.82 -33.12 11.09
C ALA A 321 -5.15 -33.50 12.54
N PRO A 322 -6.10 -34.42 12.79
CA PRO A 322 -6.36 -34.92 14.14
C PRO A 322 -5.03 -35.41 14.72
N ARG A 323 -4.72 -34.99 15.93
CA ARG A 323 -3.54 -35.51 16.62
C ARG A 323 -3.74 -37.01 16.82
N PRO A 324 -2.74 -37.85 16.49
CA PRO A 324 -2.81 -39.28 16.68
C PRO A 324 -3.02 -39.63 18.14
#